data_ce2b696b00a9595b26f5d771fe87786c
#
_entry.id   ce2b696b00a9595b26f5d771fe87786c
#
_cell.length_a   1.000
_cell.length_b   1.000
_cell.length_c   1.000
_cell.angle_alpha   90.00
_cell.angle_beta   90.00
_cell.angle_gamma   90.00
#
_symmetry.space_group_name_H-M   'P 1'
#
loop_
_entity.id
_entity.type
_entity.pdbx_description
1 polymer ?
#
loop_
_entity_poly.entity_id
_entity_poly.type
_entity_poly.pdbx_seq_one_letter_code
_entity_poly.pdbx_strand_id
1 'polypeptide(L)'
;MIGRYEHAVIDCPDPRSLADFYVQLLGMQVERDEDGWVVIRDEADRHRLAFQRVPDLREPRWPDPERPQQFHIDVMVDDIEEAEKAALAIGATRLPHEGPDFRVYADPVGHPFCLCTA
;
A
#
# COMPACT_ATOMS: atom_id res chain seq x y z
N MET A 1 -22.09 -9.71 16.74
CA MET A 1 -21.04 -9.77 15.69
C MET A 1 -20.68 -11.22 15.42
N ILE A 2 -20.35 -11.53 14.16
CA ILE A 2 -19.93 -12.87 13.79
C ILE A 2 -18.41 -13.04 13.95
N GLY A 3 -17.63 -11.99 13.65
CA GLY A 3 -16.19 -12.04 13.76
C GLY A 3 -15.59 -10.66 13.92
N ARG A 4 -14.28 -10.59 14.08
CA ARG A 4 -13.53 -9.32 14.16
C ARG A 4 -12.66 -9.17 12.93
N TYR A 5 -12.56 -7.95 12.45
CA TYR A 5 -11.66 -7.63 11.33
C TYR A 5 -10.21 -7.89 11.75
N GLU A 6 -9.47 -8.63 10.95
CA GLU A 6 -8.05 -8.91 11.23
C GLU A 6 -7.14 -7.92 10.48
N HIS A 7 -7.12 -8.03 9.17
CA HIS A 7 -6.32 -7.15 8.31
C HIS A 7 -6.67 -7.38 6.84
N ALA A 8 -6.30 -6.43 5.99
CA ALA A 8 -6.32 -6.64 4.55
C ALA A 8 -5.05 -7.38 4.12
N VAL A 9 -5.14 -8.14 3.05
CA VAL A 9 -4.02 -8.89 2.48
C VAL A 9 -3.74 -8.36 1.07
N ILE A 10 -2.48 -8.05 0.81
CA ILE A 10 -2.02 -7.52 -0.47
C ILE A 10 -1.22 -8.60 -1.18
N ASP A 11 -1.64 -8.96 -2.38
CA ASP A 11 -0.94 -9.93 -3.19
C ASP A 11 0.27 -9.30 -3.87
N CYS A 12 1.38 -10.01 -3.92
CA CYS A 12 2.62 -9.49 -4.49
C CYS A 12 3.60 -10.63 -4.80
N PRO A 13 4.55 -10.42 -5.71
CA PRO A 13 5.56 -11.45 -5.98
C PRO A 13 6.53 -11.65 -4.82
N ASP A 14 6.88 -10.58 -4.11
CA ASP A 14 7.86 -10.61 -3.01
C ASP A 14 7.28 -9.88 -1.80
N PRO A 15 6.69 -10.61 -0.83
CA PRO A 15 6.03 -9.99 0.32
C PRO A 15 6.94 -9.10 1.16
N ARG A 16 8.18 -9.49 1.42
CA ARG A 16 9.05 -8.69 2.27
C ARG A 16 9.42 -7.36 1.59
N SER A 17 9.69 -7.40 0.29
CA SER A 17 10.02 -6.18 -0.45
C SER A 17 8.87 -5.19 -0.42
N LEU A 18 7.65 -5.64 -0.68
CA LEU A 18 6.50 -4.75 -0.66
C LEU A 18 6.16 -4.29 0.76
N ALA A 19 6.28 -5.18 1.75
CA ALA A 19 6.08 -4.81 3.15
C ALA A 19 7.04 -3.70 3.57
N ASP A 20 8.30 -3.74 3.15
CA ASP A 20 9.28 -2.71 3.47
C ASP A 20 8.86 -1.34 2.92
N PHE A 21 8.26 -1.30 1.75
CA PHE A 21 7.71 -0.05 1.19
C PHE A 21 6.63 0.52 2.14
N TYR A 22 5.67 -0.30 2.55
CA TYR A 22 4.58 0.15 3.41
C TYR A 22 5.02 0.46 4.85
N VAL A 23 6.05 -0.22 5.34
CA VAL A 23 6.68 0.13 6.62
C VAL A 23 7.15 1.59 6.57
N GLN A 24 7.79 1.98 5.48
CA GLN A 24 8.28 3.36 5.33
C GLN A 24 7.14 4.34 5.07
N LEU A 25 6.17 3.96 4.23
CA LEU A 25 5.06 4.84 3.89
C LEU A 25 4.18 5.16 5.11
N LEU A 26 3.92 4.16 5.94
CA LEU A 26 2.93 4.24 7.02
C LEU A 26 3.54 4.34 8.42
N GLY A 27 4.86 4.23 8.53
CA GLY A 27 5.52 4.23 9.85
C GLY A 27 5.19 2.99 10.66
N MET A 28 4.99 1.87 9.98
CA MET A 28 4.68 0.60 10.65
C MET A 28 5.93 -0.22 10.86
N GLN A 29 5.78 -1.35 11.56
CA GLN A 29 6.87 -2.27 11.82
C GLN A 29 6.46 -3.69 11.47
N VAL A 30 7.43 -4.52 11.13
CA VAL A 30 7.19 -5.93 10.80
C VAL A 30 6.86 -6.69 12.08
N GLU A 31 5.71 -7.37 12.09
CA GLU A 31 5.28 -8.23 13.17
C GLU A 31 5.65 -9.68 12.90
N ARG A 32 5.52 -10.12 11.66
CA ARG A 32 5.74 -11.50 11.24
C ARG A 32 6.35 -11.53 9.87
N ASP A 33 7.35 -12.37 9.69
CA ASP A 33 8.02 -12.56 8.40
C ASP A 33 8.26 -14.05 8.21
N GLU A 34 7.31 -14.70 7.56
CA GLU A 34 7.39 -16.11 7.21
C GLU A 34 7.51 -16.21 5.70
N ASP A 35 7.98 -17.35 5.21
CA ASP A 35 8.12 -17.54 3.77
C ASP A 35 6.75 -17.39 3.08
N GLY A 36 6.67 -16.41 2.19
CA GLY A 36 5.44 -16.14 1.44
C GLY A 36 4.38 -15.37 2.20
N TRP A 37 4.66 -14.92 3.42
CA TRP A 37 3.67 -14.22 4.25
C TRP A 37 4.35 -13.23 5.20
N VAL A 38 4.02 -11.96 5.09
CA VAL A 38 4.57 -10.91 5.96
C VAL A 38 3.41 -10.10 6.53
N VAL A 39 3.48 -9.78 7.81
CA VAL A 39 2.49 -8.93 8.48
C VAL A 39 3.21 -7.73 9.07
N ILE A 40 2.67 -6.54 8.83
CA ILE A 40 3.14 -5.30 9.46
C ILE A 40 2.04 -4.71 10.33
N ARG A 41 2.42 -3.95 11.34
CA ARG A 41 1.47 -3.33 12.27
C ARG A 41 1.92 -1.94 12.69
N ASP A 42 0.99 -1.10 13.12
CA ASP A 42 1.34 0.16 13.75
C ASP A 42 1.76 -0.05 15.21
N GLU A 43 2.38 0.96 15.81
CA GLU A 43 2.88 0.87 17.18
C GLU A 43 1.77 0.58 18.18
N ALA A 44 0.59 1.16 17.97
CA ALA A 44 -0.56 0.97 18.85
C ALA A 44 -1.25 -0.38 18.63
N ASP A 45 -0.80 -1.16 17.65
CA ASP A 45 -1.36 -2.47 17.30
C ASP A 45 -2.85 -2.41 16.92
N ARG A 46 -3.26 -1.29 16.34
CA ARG A 46 -4.65 -1.08 15.90
C ARG A 46 -4.86 -1.35 14.42
N HIS A 47 -3.80 -1.21 13.62
CA HIS A 47 -3.86 -1.42 12.18
C HIS A 47 -2.79 -2.40 11.74
N ARG A 48 -3.17 -3.30 10.86
CA ARG A 48 -2.27 -4.29 10.27
C ARG A 48 -2.51 -4.38 8.78
N LEU A 49 -1.45 -4.74 8.06
CA LEU A 49 -1.51 -5.17 6.66
C LEU A 49 -0.73 -6.46 6.54
N ALA A 50 -1.19 -7.34 5.68
CA ALA A 50 -0.47 -8.56 5.37
C ALA A 50 -0.12 -8.59 3.88
N PHE A 51 0.93 -9.33 3.55
CA PHE A 51 1.45 -9.43 2.19
C PHE A 51 1.64 -10.91 1.88
N GLN A 52 0.99 -11.38 0.82
CA GLN A 52 1.00 -12.79 0.44
C GLN A 52 1.69 -12.97 -0.89
N ARG A 53 2.56 -13.97 -0.98
CA ARG A 53 3.22 -14.29 -2.23
C ARG A 53 2.23 -14.86 -3.24
N VAL A 54 2.19 -14.24 -4.41
CA VAL A 54 1.46 -14.71 -5.58
C VAL A 54 2.43 -14.61 -6.75
N PRO A 55 3.16 -15.70 -7.07
CA PRO A 55 4.24 -15.64 -8.08
C PRO A 55 3.77 -15.18 -9.44
N ASP A 56 2.54 -15.54 -9.82
CA ASP A 56 1.96 -15.23 -11.11
C ASP A 56 1.08 -13.99 -11.07
N LEU A 57 1.28 -13.11 -10.11
CA LEU A 57 0.43 -11.95 -9.96
C LEU A 57 0.41 -11.12 -11.25
N ARG A 58 -0.80 -10.86 -11.72
CA ARG A 58 -1.01 -9.94 -12.80
C ARG A 58 -1.14 -8.54 -12.21
N GLU A 59 -0.07 -7.77 -12.29
CA GLU A 59 0.02 -6.46 -11.65
C GLU A 59 -1.08 -5.52 -12.13
N PRO A 60 -1.75 -4.80 -11.23
CA PRO A 60 -2.68 -3.77 -11.63
C PRO A 60 -1.96 -2.61 -12.31
N ARG A 61 -2.64 -1.95 -13.26
CA ARG A 61 -2.14 -0.75 -13.95
C ARG A 61 -3.27 0.25 -14.04
N TRP A 62 -3.76 0.63 -12.89
CA TRP A 62 -4.87 1.57 -12.82
C TRP A 62 -4.52 2.88 -13.54
N PRO A 63 -5.38 3.48 -14.36
CA PRO A 63 -6.81 3.15 -14.57
C PRO A 63 -7.11 2.26 -15.79
N ASP A 64 -6.18 1.44 -16.25
CA ASP A 64 -6.39 0.54 -17.38
C ASP A 64 -7.44 -0.52 -17.03
N PRO A 65 -8.58 -0.59 -17.75
CA PRO A 65 -9.63 -1.57 -17.45
C PRO A 65 -9.21 -3.02 -17.65
N GLU A 66 -8.15 -3.28 -18.41
CA GLU A 66 -7.61 -4.63 -18.58
C GLU A 66 -6.74 -5.07 -17.39
N ARG A 67 -6.29 -4.12 -16.59
CA ARG A 67 -5.45 -4.35 -15.42
C ARG A 67 -5.98 -3.52 -14.25
N PRO A 68 -7.22 -3.81 -13.78
CA PRO A 68 -7.87 -2.97 -12.78
C PRO A 68 -7.19 -3.06 -11.42
N GLN A 69 -7.48 -2.05 -10.60
CA GLN A 69 -7.05 -2.10 -9.21
C GLN A 69 -7.72 -3.28 -8.50
N GLN A 70 -6.99 -3.88 -7.59
CA GLN A 70 -7.50 -5.00 -6.79
C GLN A 70 -7.98 -4.50 -5.42
N PHE A 71 -7.38 -3.42 -4.96
CA PHE A 71 -7.77 -2.68 -3.77
C PHE A 71 -7.05 -1.33 -3.81
N HIS A 72 -7.36 -0.41 -2.91
CA HIS A 72 -6.50 0.74 -2.66
C HIS A 72 -6.72 1.22 -1.22
N ILE A 73 -5.73 1.91 -0.68
CA ILE A 73 -5.84 2.55 0.63
C ILE A 73 -5.67 4.05 0.49
N ASP A 74 -6.27 4.79 1.40
CA ASP A 74 -6.08 6.23 1.53
C ASP A 74 -5.15 6.49 2.70
N VAL A 75 -4.17 7.36 2.48
CA VAL A 75 -3.16 7.72 3.48
C VAL A 75 -3.30 9.20 3.77
N MET A 76 -3.63 9.54 5.01
CA MET A 76 -3.76 10.93 5.41
C MET A 76 -2.38 11.54 5.62
N VAL A 77 -2.14 12.70 5.03
CA VAL A 77 -0.89 13.43 5.15
C VAL A 77 -1.17 14.90 5.49
N ASP A 78 -0.21 15.57 6.10
CA ASP A 78 -0.35 16.98 6.46
C ASP A 78 -0.02 17.88 5.28
N ASP A 79 1.02 17.54 4.51
CA ASP A 79 1.51 18.30 3.38
C ASP A 79 1.72 17.36 2.20
N ILE A 80 0.86 17.48 1.19
CA ILE A 80 0.87 16.55 0.05
C ILE A 80 2.12 16.68 -0.81
N GLU A 81 2.71 17.89 -0.92
CA GLU A 81 3.94 18.08 -1.70
C GLU A 81 5.13 17.37 -1.06
N GLU A 82 5.26 17.49 0.27
CA GLU A 82 6.33 16.81 0.99
C GLU A 82 6.10 15.29 1.01
N ALA A 83 4.85 14.87 1.19
CA ALA A 83 4.49 13.45 1.19
C ALA A 83 4.78 12.82 -0.18
N GLU A 84 4.48 13.52 -1.27
CA GLU A 84 4.78 13.03 -2.62
C GLU A 84 6.27 12.80 -2.81
N LYS A 85 7.10 13.77 -2.42
CA LYS A 85 8.55 13.62 -2.53
C LYS A 85 9.04 12.38 -1.79
N ALA A 86 8.57 12.20 -0.57
CA ALA A 86 8.96 11.06 0.26
C ALA A 86 8.50 9.74 -0.34
N ALA A 87 7.26 9.68 -0.83
CA ALA A 87 6.71 8.46 -1.43
C ALA A 87 7.46 8.08 -2.71
N LEU A 88 7.74 9.05 -3.57
CA LEU A 88 8.50 8.78 -4.80
C LEU A 88 9.92 8.30 -4.48
N ALA A 89 10.53 8.82 -3.42
CA ALA A 89 11.88 8.43 -3.03
C ALA A 89 11.97 6.97 -2.58
N ILE A 90 10.88 6.38 -2.08
CA ILE A 90 10.87 4.99 -1.62
C ILE A 90 10.27 4.03 -2.65
N GLY A 91 9.96 4.51 -3.86
CA GLY A 91 9.57 3.63 -4.95
C GLY A 91 8.15 3.77 -5.47
N ALA A 92 7.37 4.73 -4.98
CA ALA A 92 6.04 4.99 -5.53
C ALA A 92 6.14 5.67 -6.89
N THR A 93 5.10 5.53 -7.71
CA THR A 93 4.95 6.19 -9.00
C THR A 93 3.68 7.03 -8.99
N ARG A 94 3.75 8.26 -9.49
CA ARG A 94 2.58 9.12 -9.60
C ARG A 94 1.67 8.64 -10.73
N LEU A 95 0.37 8.47 -10.44
CA LEU A 95 -0.63 8.14 -11.45
C LEU A 95 -1.39 9.39 -11.89
N PRO A 96 -2.05 9.36 -13.07
CA PRO A 96 -2.55 10.59 -13.71
C PRO A 96 -3.86 11.15 -13.17
N HIS A 97 -4.33 10.69 -12.02
CA HIS A 97 -5.61 11.14 -11.48
C HIS A 97 -5.42 11.87 -10.15
N GLU A 98 -6.13 13.00 -9.99
CA GLU A 98 -6.08 13.76 -8.75
C GLU A 98 -7.37 14.57 -8.57
N GLY A 99 -7.67 14.90 -7.32
CA GLY A 99 -8.74 15.82 -6.96
C GLY A 99 -8.17 16.99 -6.17
N PRO A 100 -9.05 17.85 -5.60
CA PRO A 100 -8.58 19.02 -4.85
C PRO A 100 -7.83 18.67 -3.57
N ASP A 101 -8.08 17.49 -2.98
CA ASP A 101 -7.54 17.08 -1.70
C ASP A 101 -6.91 15.68 -1.71
N PHE A 102 -6.63 15.13 -2.91
CA PHE A 102 -5.97 13.84 -3.02
C PHE A 102 -5.20 13.70 -4.32
N ARG A 103 -4.19 12.81 -4.29
CA ARG A 103 -3.43 12.39 -5.47
C ARG A 103 -3.27 10.89 -5.42
N VAL A 104 -3.24 10.25 -6.59
CA VAL A 104 -3.16 8.79 -6.72
C VAL A 104 -1.75 8.37 -7.13
N TYR A 105 -1.27 7.30 -6.51
CA TYR A 105 0.06 6.73 -6.76
C TYR A 105 -0.04 5.23 -6.90
N ALA A 106 0.98 4.63 -7.50
CA ALA A 106 1.15 3.19 -7.49
C ALA A 106 2.31 2.82 -6.57
N ASP A 107 2.14 1.74 -5.81
CA ASP A 107 3.26 1.15 -5.06
C ASP A 107 4.21 0.41 -6.02
N PRO A 108 5.34 -0.14 -5.56
CA PRO A 108 6.30 -0.80 -6.47
C PRO A 108 5.76 -1.99 -7.26
N VAL A 109 4.63 -2.57 -6.83
CA VAL A 109 3.98 -3.69 -7.54
C VAL A 109 2.92 -3.19 -8.51
N GLY A 110 2.42 -1.97 -8.31
CA GLY A 110 1.38 -1.37 -9.14
C GLY A 110 0.06 -1.17 -8.43
N HIS A 111 -0.08 -1.60 -7.18
CA HIS A 111 -1.31 -1.36 -6.42
C HIS A 111 -1.46 0.14 -6.17
N PRO A 112 -2.63 0.73 -6.47
CA PRO A 112 -2.83 2.15 -6.23
C PRO A 112 -3.04 2.46 -4.75
N PHE A 113 -2.61 3.67 -4.36
CA PHE A 113 -2.95 4.26 -3.07
C PHE A 113 -3.09 5.76 -3.27
N CYS A 114 -3.78 6.41 -2.34
CA CYS A 114 -3.97 7.86 -2.39
C CYS A 114 -3.26 8.52 -1.22
N LEU A 115 -2.66 9.67 -1.49
CA LEU A 115 -2.27 10.61 -0.44
C LEU A 115 -3.36 11.66 -0.36
N CYS A 116 -3.90 11.86 0.83
CA CYS A 116 -5.06 12.72 1.04
C CYS A 116 -4.78 13.77 2.12
N THR A 117 -5.35 14.96 1.92
CA THR A 117 -5.40 15.98 2.97
C THR A 117 -6.84 16.16 3.42
N ALA A 118 -7.02 16.55 4.66
CA ALA A 118 -8.35 16.72 5.24
C ALA A 118 -9.09 17.94 4.65
#